data_2d5a72040ebc11a9c40252aa37be3c72
#
_entry.id   2d5a72040ebc11a9c40252aa37be3c72
#
_cell.length_a   1.000
_cell.length_b   1.000
_cell.length_c   1.000
_cell.angle_alpha   90.00
_cell.angle_beta   90.00
_cell.angle_gamma   90.00
#
_symmetry.space_group_name_H-M   'P 1'
#
loop_
_entity.id
_entity.type
_entity.pdbx_description
1 polymer ?
#
loop_
_entity_poly.entity_id
_entity_poly.type
_entity_poly.pdbx_seq_one_letter_code
_entity_poly.pdbx_strand_id
1 'polypeptide(L)'
;MSIEIERTLVFLSKPKEVLLGYKKRGHGAGFWNGIGGKVETGESTETAMIRECQEEVGVTPEDYRKIARLVFKGGSDKTQPINNVTAYLCDKWVGEPTETEEMQPRWFRLLDVPYDQMWSGDEIWLPMALSGGYFEGVVEFDPNNKVKNWRLDQVKKDP
;
A
#
# COMPACT_ATOMS: atom_id res chain seq x y z
N MET A 1 -19.03 16.85 -4.30
CA MET A 1 -17.66 16.74 -4.80
C MET A 1 -16.84 15.88 -3.88
N SER A 2 -16.15 14.88 -4.41
CA SER A 2 -15.34 14.00 -3.60
C SER A 2 -13.95 14.61 -3.39
N ILE A 3 -13.42 14.49 -2.16
CA ILE A 3 -12.07 14.88 -1.84
C ILE A 3 -11.15 13.73 -2.31
N GLU A 4 -10.05 14.07 -2.93
CA GLU A 4 -9.05 13.09 -3.34
C GLU A 4 -7.81 13.22 -2.46
N ILE A 5 -7.30 12.09 -2.02
CA ILE A 5 -6.10 12.02 -1.19
C ILE A 5 -5.05 11.19 -1.91
N GLU A 6 -3.84 11.74 -2.05
CA GLU A 6 -2.70 11.00 -2.56
C GLU A 6 -2.05 10.24 -1.42
N ARG A 7 -1.83 8.95 -1.63
CA ARG A 7 -1.21 8.07 -0.65
C ARG A 7 -0.10 7.26 -1.29
N THR A 8 0.77 6.76 -0.46
CA THR A 8 1.86 5.88 -0.91
C THR A 8 1.91 4.64 -0.04
N LEU A 9 2.35 3.54 -0.63
CA LEU A 9 2.64 2.29 0.06
C LEU A 9 3.99 1.77 -0.42
N VAL A 10 4.74 1.17 0.48
CA VAL A 10 5.94 0.42 0.10
C VAL A 10 5.91 -0.96 0.75
N PHE A 11 6.31 -1.95 -0.03
CA PHE A 11 6.46 -3.33 0.43
C PHE A 11 7.95 -3.66 0.35
N LEU A 12 8.59 -3.87 1.50
CA LEU A 12 9.95 -4.40 1.52
C LEU A 12 9.88 -5.87 1.15
N SER A 13 10.79 -6.32 0.31
CA SER A 13 10.74 -7.68 -0.20
C SER A 13 12.08 -8.39 -0.06
N LYS A 14 11.99 -9.68 0.21
CA LYS A 14 13.06 -10.67 0.12
C LYS A 14 12.60 -11.75 -0.84
N PRO A 15 13.48 -12.63 -1.33
CA PRO A 15 12.99 -13.76 -2.12
C PRO A 15 11.92 -14.52 -1.34
N LYS A 16 10.73 -14.64 -1.92
CA LYS A 16 9.56 -15.36 -1.37
C LYS A 16 8.93 -14.76 -0.12
N GLU A 17 9.34 -13.55 0.32
CA GLU A 17 8.78 -12.90 1.50
C GLU A 17 8.50 -11.42 1.25
N VAL A 18 7.51 -10.90 1.96
CA VAL A 18 7.16 -9.48 1.92
C VAL A 18 6.90 -8.98 3.34
N LEU A 19 7.29 -7.73 3.61
CA LEU A 19 7.01 -7.11 4.89
C LEU A 19 5.68 -6.39 4.84
N LEU A 20 4.82 -6.68 5.81
CA LEU A 20 3.60 -5.93 6.04
C LEU A 20 3.65 -5.32 7.42
N GLY A 21 2.89 -4.24 7.60
CA GLY A 21 2.74 -3.61 8.89
C GLY A 21 1.31 -3.74 9.39
N TYR A 22 1.17 -4.07 10.67
CA TYR A 22 -0.11 -4.01 11.37
C TYR A 22 -0.28 -2.61 11.92
N LYS A 23 -1.25 -1.88 11.40
CA LYS A 23 -1.49 -0.50 11.78
C LYS A 23 -2.15 -0.47 13.15
N LYS A 24 -1.53 0.22 14.11
CA LYS A 24 -2.02 0.27 15.49
C LYS A 24 -3.04 1.36 15.72
N ARG A 25 -2.96 2.47 14.96
CA ARG A 25 -3.83 3.63 15.13
C ARG A 25 -3.97 4.41 13.82
N GLY A 26 -5.01 5.23 13.75
CA GLY A 26 -5.27 6.06 12.58
C GLY A 26 -5.95 5.30 11.46
N HIS A 27 -5.82 5.83 10.25
CA HIS A 27 -6.43 5.23 9.06
C HIS A 27 -5.85 3.83 8.80
N GLY A 28 -6.72 2.83 8.69
CA GLY A 28 -6.31 1.45 8.48
C GLY A 28 -5.97 0.68 9.75
N ALA A 29 -6.22 1.27 10.93
CA ALA A 29 -5.98 0.57 12.21
C ALA A 29 -6.71 -0.77 12.23
N GLY A 30 -5.99 -1.81 12.68
CA GLY A 30 -6.53 -3.17 12.74
C GLY A 30 -6.31 -4.00 11.48
N PHE A 31 -5.70 -3.42 10.44
CA PHE A 31 -5.41 -4.13 9.19
C PHE A 31 -3.92 -4.24 8.93
N TRP A 32 -3.52 -5.33 8.29
CA TRP A 32 -2.19 -5.46 7.71
C TRP A 32 -2.17 -4.75 6.37
N ASN A 33 -1.06 -4.08 6.06
CA ASN A 33 -0.89 -3.40 4.78
C ASN A 33 0.60 -3.16 4.52
N GLY A 34 0.92 -2.63 3.33
CA GLY A 34 2.23 -2.05 3.09
C GLY A 34 2.45 -0.83 4.01
N ILE A 35 3.69 -0.39 4.09
CA ILE A 35 4.06 0.78 4.88
C ILE A 35 3.76 2.03 4.07
N GLY A 36 3.11 3.02 4.66
CA GLY A 36 2.85 4.25 3.92
C GLY A 36 1.87 5.18 4.61
N GLY A 37 1.45 6.19 3.89
CA GLY A 37 0.55 7.21 4.38
C GLY A 37 0.26 8.26 3.35
N LYS A 38 -0.20 9.42 3.81
CA LYS A 38 -0.55 10.54 2.94
C LYS A 38 0.69 11.20 2.36
N VAL A 39 0.59 11.59 1.10
CA VAL A 39 1.56 12.48 0.47
C VAL A 39 1.21 13.91 0.91
N GLU A 40 2.16 14.60 1.52
CA GLU A 40 1.96 15.95 2.00
C GLU A 40 2.15 16.96 0.86
N THR A 41 1.58 18.16 1.05
CA THR A 41 1.71 19.24 0.06
C THR A 41 3.17 19.49 -0.24
N GLY A 42 3.52 19.49 -1.53
CA GLY A 42 4.89 19.75 -1.99
C GLY A 42 5.78 18.51 -2.05
N GLU A 43 5.30 17.36 -1.54
CA GLU A 43 6.06 16.11 -1.67
C GLU A 43 5.73 15.39 -2.97
N SER A 44 6.72 14.67 -3.52
CA SER A 44 6.46 13.63 -4.51
C SER A 44 5.99 12.36 -3.79
N THR A 45 5.38 11.43 -4.51
CA THR A 45 5.01 10.13 -3.95
C THR A 45 6.24 9.39 -3.43
N GLU A 46 7.34 9.50 -4.12
CA GLU A 46 8.62 8.88 -3.74
C GLU A 46 9.14 9.42 -2.41
N THR A 47 9.17 10.75 -2.27
CA THR A 47 9.61 11.39 -1.02
C THR A 47 8.70 10.98 0.15
N ALA A 48 7.40 10.98 -0.07
CA ALA A 48 6.43 10.58 0.95
C ALA A 48 6.64 9.11 1.35
N MET A 49 6.88 8.24 0.39
CA MET A 49 7.11 6.82 0.65
C MET A 49 8.34 6.62 1.54
N ILE A 50 9.43 7.30 1.23
CA ILE A 50 10.67 7.22 2.02
C ILE A 50 10.43 7.75 3.43
N ARG A 51 9.80 8.92 3.55
CA ARG A 51 9.51 9.56 4.85
C ARG A 51 8.63 8.65 5.72
N GLU A 52 7.54 8.13 5.17
CA GLU A 52 6.61 7.26 5.91
C GLU A 52 7.30 5.98 6.38
N CYS A 53 8.16 5.41 5.53
CA CYS A 53 8.89 4.20 5.89
C CYS A 53 9.84 4.45 7.07
N GLN A 54 10.51 5.59 7.07
CA GLN A 54 11.38 5.99 8.18
C GLN A 54 10.59 6.20 9.46
N GLU A 55 9.45 6.90 9.36
CA GLU A 55 8.62 7.21 10.53
C GLU A 55 7.96 5.96 11.12
N GLU A 56 7.46 5.07 10.27
CA GLU A 56 6.64 3.96 10.73
C GLU A 56 7.42 2.74 11.17
N VAL A 57 8.56 2.46 10.55
CA VAL A 57 9.34 1.24 10.86
C VAL A 57 10.85 1.48 10.94
N GLY A 58 11.31 2.71 10.81
CA GLY A 58 12.73 3.06 10.98
C GLY A 58 13.64 2.60 9.85
N VAL A 59 13.12 2.46 8.65
CA VAL A 59 13.85 1.95 7.49
C VAL A 59 13.90 3.02 6.40
N THR A 60 15.06 3.12 5.72
CA THR A 60 15.23 4.01 4.58
C THR A 60 15.33 3.18 3.30
N PRO A 61 14.30 3.21 2.44
CA PRO A 61 14.36 2.54 1.13
C PRO A 61 15.49 3.09 0.25
N GLU A 62 16.21 2.20 -0.42
CA GLU A 62 17.29 2.57 -1.33
C GLU A 62 17.03 2.14 -2.77
N ASP A 63 16.64 0.88 -2.96
CA ASP A 63 16.40 0.34 -4.30
C ASP A 63 14.95 -0.12 -4.38
N TYR A 64 14.16 0.59 -5.18
CA TYR A 64 12.71 0.39 -5.23
C TYR A 64 12.18 0.76 -6.60
N ARG A 65 10.99 0.24 -6.92
CA ARG A 65 10.29 0.57 -8.15
C ARG A 65 8.79 0.67 -7.89
N LYS A 66 8.09 1.42 -8.69
CA LYS A 66 6.63 1.45 -8.66
C LYS A 66 6.09 0.11 -9.17
N ILE A 67 5.11 -0.43 -8.48
CA ILE A 67 4.44 -1.67 -8.88
C ILE A 67 2.97 -1.46 -9.20
N ALA A 68 2.37 -0.36 -8.72
CA ALA A 68 0.96 -0.10 -9.02
C ALA A 68 0.59 1.37 -8.79
N ARG A 69 -0.42 1.80 -9.53
CA ARG A 69 -1.13 3.05 -9.32
C ARG A 69 -2.61 2.70 -9.26
N LEU A 70 -3.22 2.88 -8.10
CA LEU A 70 -4.58 2.42 -7.84
C LEU A 70 -5.45 3.54 -7.32
N VAL A 71 -6.71 3.54 -7.74
CA VAL A 71 -7.73 4.44 -7.23
C VAL A 71 -8.71 3.61 -6.43
N PHE A 72 -8.86 3.96 -5.15
CA PHE A 72 -9.85 3.33 -4.27
C PHE A 72 -10.94 4.33 -3.97
N LYS A 73 -12.20 3.97 -4.26
CA LYS A 73 -13.35 4.84 -4.09
C LYS A 73 -14.56 4.08 -3.56
N GLY A 74 -15.55 4.84 -3.08
CA GLY A 74 -16.77 4.27 -2.51
C GLY A 74 -16.59 3.90 -1.05
N GLY A 75 -17.49 3.06 -0.54
CA GLY A 75 -17.45 2.60 0.84
C GLY A 75 -18.71 2.94 1.61
N SER A 76 -18.65 2.75 2.94
CA SER A 76 -19.80 2.90 3.83
C SER A 76 -20.27 4.34 4.00
N ASP A 77 -19.39 5.31 3.77
CA ASP A 77 -19.68 6.73 3.93
C ASP A 77 -19.54 7.44 2.58
N LYS A 78 -20.61 8.09 2.14
CA LYS A 78 -20.62 8.83 0.88
C LYS A 78 -19.64 10.01 0.87
N THR A 79 -19.19 10.45 2.05
CA THR A 79 -18.21 11.54 2.17
C THR A 79 -16.79 11.04 2.20
N GLN A 80 -16.57 9.72 2.11
CA GLN A 80 -15.21 9.16 2.10
C GLN A 80 -14.42 9.69 0.92
N PRO A 81 -13.13 10.00 1.14
CA PRO A 81 -12.29 10.47 0.06
C PRO A 81 -11.99 9.36 -0.95
N ILE A 82 -11.67 9.78 -2.17
CA ILE A 82 -11.05 8.90 -3.15
C ILE A 82 -9.57 8.84 -2.79
N ASN A 83 -9.04 7.63 -2.63
CA ASN A 83 -7.64 7.43 -2.32
C ASN A 83 -6.89 7.02 -3.58
N ASN A 84 -5.96 7.86 -4.02
CA ASN A 84 -5.08 7.57 -5.14
C ASN A 84 -3.76 7.06 -4.55
N VAL A 85 -3.47 5.78 -4.78
CA VAL A 85 -2.35 5.10 -4.13
C VAL A 85 -1.27 4.77 -5.15
N THR A 86 -0.03 5.17 -4.86
CA THR A 86 1.14 4.71 -5.58
C THR A 86 1.86 3.69 -4.70
N ALA A 87 2.01 2.47 -5.20
CA ALA A 87 2.65 1.38 -4.47
C ALA A 87 4.04 1.09 -5.02
N TYR A 88 4.97 0.84 -4.12
CA TYR A 88 6.37 0.54 -4.42
C TYR A 88 6.77 -0.82 -3.88
N LEU A 89 7.69 -1.47 -4.55
CA LEU A 89 8.38 -2.67 -4.05
C LEU A 89 9.84 -2.31 -3.84
N CYS A 90 10.36 -2.60 -2.66
CA CYS A 90 11.73 -2.24 -2.27
C CYS A 90 12.50 -3.49 -1.85
N ASP A 91 13.61 -3.79 -2.53
CA ASP A 91 14.42 -4.98 -2.23
C ASP A 91 15.75 -4.64 -1.57
N LYS A 92 16.05 -3.35 -1.39
CA LYS A 92 17.27 -2.90 -0.71
C LYS A 92 16.96 -1.67 0.13
N TRP A 93 17.39 -1.70 1.39
CA TRP A 93 17.14 -0.62 2.34
C TRP A 93 18.21 -0.56 3.41
N VAL A 94 18.24 0.55 4.15
CA VAL A 94 19.10 0.73 5.32
C VAL A 94 18.23 0.71 6.58
N GLY A 95 18.71 0.03 7.61
CA GLY A 95 18.02 -0.12 8.89
C GLY A 95 17.30 -1.45 9.01
N GLU A 96 16.84 -1.74 10.21
CA GLU A 96 16.06 -2.94 10.50
C GLU A 96 14.62 -2.54 10.81
N PRO A 97 13.63 -3.17 10.16
CA PRO A 97 12.24 -2.90 10.48
C PRO A 97 11.99 -3.10 11.97
N THR A 98 11.48 -2.07 12.62
CA THR A 98 11.30 -2.02 14.05
C THR A 98 9.89 -1.57 14.38
N GLU A 99 9.29 -2.20 15.39
CA GLU A 99 7.97 -1.81 15.87
C GLU A 99 8.01 -0.42 16.47
N THR A 100 6.98 0.38 16.16
CA THR A 100 6.79 1.73 16.70
C THR A 100 5.39 1.84 17.29
N GLU A 101 5.04 3.03 17.80
CA GLU A 101 3.70 3.29 18.29
C GLU A 101 2.64 3.26 17.17
N GLU A 102 3.08 3.48 15.94
CA GLU A 102 2.19 3.49 14.76
C GLU A 102 1.95 2.09 14.21
N MET A 103 2.96 1.21 14.27
CA MET A 103 2.95 0.02 13.43
C MET A 103 3.80 -1.11 13.99
N GLN A 104 3.31 -2.34 13.79
CA GLN A 104 4.05 -3.58 14.07
C GLN A 104 4.41 -4.23 12.74
N PRO A 105 5.70 -4.24 12.35
CA PRO A 105 6.13 -4.90 11.12
C PRO A 105 6.27 -6.40 11.31
N ARG A 106 6.00 -7.15 10.23
CA ARG A 106 6.15 -8.59 10.23
C ARG A 106 6.42 -9.10 8.82
N TRP A 107 7.33 -10.07 8.70
CA TRP A 107 7.60 -10.75 7.44
C TRP A 107 6.60 -11.88 7.21
N PHE A 108 6.06 -11.95 5.99
CA PHE A 108 5.17 -13.02 5.57
C PHE A 108 5.74 -13.67 4.32
N ARG A 109 5.66 -15.01 4.25
CA ARG A 109 5.89 -15.66 2.98
C ARG A 109 4.80 -15.24 2.01
N LEU A 110 5.10 -15.17 0.73
CA LEU A 110 4.11 -14.74 -0.27
C LEU A 110 2.84 -15.61 -0.22
N LEU A 111 2.99 -16.90 0.09
CA LEU A 111 1.86 -17.82 0.21
C LEU A 111 1.03 -17.60 1.48
N ASP A 112 1.56 -16.88 2.44
CA ASP A 112 0.93 -16.68 3.76
C ASP A 112 0.43 -15.25 3.97
N VAL A 113 0.43 -14.42 2.93
CA VAL A 113 -0.07 -13.04 3.04
C VAL A 113 -1.53 -13.07 3.53
N PRO A 114 -1.83 -12.35 4.62
CA PRO A 114 -3.13 -12.48 5.29
C PRO A 114 -4.21 -11.60 4.64
N TYR A 115 -4.60 -11.92 3.40
CA TYR A 115 -5.57 -11.11 2.65
C TYR A 115 -6.90 -10.91 3.37
N ASP A 116 -7.31 -11.87 4.20
CA ASP A 116 -8.53 -11.77 5.01
C ASP A 116 -8.42 -10.74 6.15
N GLN A 117 -7.21 -10.30 6.46
CA GLN A 117 -6.93 -9.28 7.48
C GLN A 117 -6.36 -8.01 6.85
N MET A 118 -6.59 -7.82 5.58
CA MET A 118 -6.20 -6.66 4.80
C MET A 118 -7.45 -5.97 4.24
N TRP A 119 -7.26 -4.83 3.59
CA TRP A 119 -8.39 -4.17 2.92
C TRP A 119 -8.95 -5.08 1.83
N SER A 120 -10.28 -5.10 1.71
CA SER A 120 -10.94 -5.78 0.62
C SER A 120 -10.40 -5.22 -0.71
N GLY A 121 -10.03 -6.10 -1.62
CA GLY A 121 -9.42 -5.69 -2.89
C GLY A 121 -7.93 -5.93 -2.97
N ASP A 122 -7.22 -5.99 -1.85
CA ASP A 122 -5.77 -6.23 -1.88
C ASP A 122 -5.46 -7.61 -2.46
N GLU A 123 -6.33 -8.60 -2.25
CA GLU A 123 -6.20 -9.92 -2.85
C GLU A 123 -6.30 -9.93 -4.37
N ILE A 124 -6.86 -8.86 -4.95
CA ILE A 124 -7.01 -8.73 -6.40
C ILE A 124 -5.71 -8.23 -7.04
N TRP A 125 -5.16 -7.14 -6.50
CA TRP A 125 -4.03 -6.48 -7.17
C TRP A 125 -2.66 -6.88 -6.62
N LEU A 126 -2.55 -7.13 -5.31
CA LEU A 126 -1.25 -7.31 -4.68
C LEU A 126 -0.51 -8.58 -5.16
N PRO A 127 -1.16 -9.74 -5.27
CA PRO A 127 -0.47 -10.92 -5.78
C PRO A 127 0.12 -10.71 -7.17
N MET A 128 -0.62 -10.03 -8.05
CA MET A 128 -0.17 -9.74 -9.40
C MET A 128 1.03 -8.79 -9.39
N ALA A 129 0.93 -7.72 -8.60
CA ALA A 129 1.99 -6.73 -8.50
C ALA A 129 3.27 -7.32 -7.88
N LEU A 130 3.14 -8.20 -6.90
CA LEU A 130 4.29 -8.86 -6.28
C LEU A 130 4.96 -9.87 -7.20
N SER A 131 4.24 -10.40 -8.19
CA SER A 131 4.80 -11.36 -9.13
C SER A 131 5.64 -10.71 -10.23
N GLY A 132 5.60 -9.39 -10.33
CA GLY A 132 6.36 -8.60 -11.30
C GLY A 132 5.45 -7.73 -12.17
N GLY A 133 6.03 -6.69 -12.75
CA GLY A 133 5.31 -5.78 -13.61
C GLY A 133 4.78 -4.55 -12.90
N TYR A 134 4.05 -3.75 -13.63
CA TYR A 134 3.42 -2.52 -13.15
C TYR A 134 1.95 -2.52 -13.55
N PHE A 135 1.09 -2.16 -12.63
CA PHE A 135 -0.36 -2.24 -12.82
C PHE A 135 -1.02 -0.92 -12.50
N GLU A 136 -2.09 -0.61 -13.23
CA GLU A 136 -2.97 0.52 -12.92
C GLU A 136 -4.39 0.01 -12.81
N GLY A 137 -5.14 0.57 -11.89
CA GLY A 137 -6.50 0.11 -11.71
C GLY A 137 -7.35 0.96 -10.80
N VAL A 138 -8.61 0.56 -10.73
CA VAL A 138 -9.63 1.19 -9.90
C VAL A 138 -10.34 0.09 -9.12
N VAL A 139 -10.54 0.34 -7.82
CA VAL A 139 -11.30 -0.55 -6.95
C VAL A 139 -12.42 0.28 -6.34
N GLU A 140 -13.64 -0.17 -6.53
CA GLU A 140 -14.83 0.47 -5.97
C GLU A 140 -15.44 -0.41 -4.90
N PHE A 141 -15.69 0.17 -3.72
CA PHE A 141 -16.28 -0.53 -2.59
C PHE A 141 -17.77 -0.30 -2.49
N ASP A 142 -18.49 -1.31 -2.00
CA ASP A 142 -19.90 -1.17 -1.65
C ASP A 142 -20.04 -0.51 -0.26
N PRO A 143 -21.29 -0.24 0.20
CA PRO A 143 -21.48 0.38 1.51
C PRO A 143 -20.95 -0.43 2.70
N ASN A 144 -20.62 -1.69 2.52
CA ASN A 144 -20.04 -2.55 3.56
C ASN A 144 -18.51 -2.62 3.46
N ASN A 145 -17.89 -1.74 2.66
CA ASN A 145 -16.45 -1.71 2.41
C ASN A 145 -15.92 -3.01 1.79
N LYS A 146 -16.75 -3.67 1.00
CA LYS A 146 -16.34 -4.82 0.20
C LYS A 146 -16.25 -4.43 -1.26
N VAL A 147 -15.40 -5.08 -2.02
CA VAL A 147 -15.25 -4.78 -3.45
C VAL A 147 -16.56 -5.02 -4.16
N LYS A 148 -17.01 -4.00 -4.88
CA LYS A 148 -18.20 -4.01 -5.72
C LYS A 148 -17.82 -4.16 -7.19
N ASN A 149 -16.86 -3.35 -7.63
CA ASN A 149 -16.35 -3.37 -9.00
C ASN A 149 -14.85 -3.13 -8.96
N TRP A 150 -14.15 -3.62 -9.96
CA TRP A 150 -12.73 -3.34 -10.08
C TRP A 150 -12.30 -3.48 -11.54
N ARG A 151 -11.20 -2.77 -11.86
CA ARG A 151 -10.47 -2.95 -13.11
C ARG A 151 -8.99 -2.87 -12.80
N LEU A 152 -8.21 -3.77 -13.39
CA LEU A 152 -6.77 -3.82 -13.20
C LEU A 152 -6.12 -4.15 -14.53
N ASP A 153 -5.23 -3.27 -14.99
CA ASP A 153 -4.53 -3.42 -16.25
C ASP A 153 -3.03 -3.46 -16.02
N GLN A 154 -2.35 -4.40 -16.66
CA GLN A 154 -0.90 -4.40 -16.65
C GLN A 154 -0.40 -3.40 -17.69
N VAL A 155 0.49 -2.50 -17.27
CA VAL A 155 1.09 -1.48 -18.14
C VAL A 155 2.55 -1.84 -18.35
N LYS A 156 3.01 -1.78 -19.60
CA LYS A 156 4.35 -2.26 -19.98
C LYS A 156 5.48 -1.49 -19.31
N LYS A 157 5.26 -0.22 -19.01
CA LYS A 157 6.31 0.64 -18.44
C LYS A 157 5.73 1.44 -17.28
N ASP A 158 6.54 1.53 -16.24
CA ASP A 158 6.36 2.49 -15.17
C ASP A 158 6.48 3.90 -15.75
N PRO A 159 5.47 4.75 -15.57
CA PRO A 159 5.54 6.14 -16.04
C PRO A 159 6.61 6.94 -15.32
#